data_28d99c39f228b745575db1ba33477f29
#
_entry.id   28d99c39f228b745575db1ba33477f29
#
_cell.length_a   1.000
_cell.length_b   1.000
_cell.length_c   1.000
_cell.angle_alpha   90.00
_cell.angle_beta   90.00
_cell.angle_gamma   90.00
#
_symmetry.space_group_name_H-M   'P 1'
#
loop_
_entity.id
_entity.type
_entity.pdbx_description
1 polymer ?
#
loop_
_entity_poly.entity_id
_entity_poly.type
_entity_poly.pdbx_seq_one_letter_code
_entity_poly.pdbx_strand_id
1 'polypeptide(L)'
;GFSYSSDAIFPTDAEVFNRVISEDKRSTSAIISVSQIISQVSSFQIALGLTEQSGFLSDPYKLKDIRPDNRTQIALTNSYRHFFINANAAWHVNYRYYHDDFGISSHTFDMRWYQNLRQSIQLVPSVRFYSQSAASFFTNIDNFVKPADEYQSSDHRLSAFGAFSGGLSFVANLGSWTATLTAERYVSNDSYSAYKVSQPSTALVRYNRISVGLDYTF
;
A
#
# COMPACT_ATOMS: atom_id res chain seq x y z
N GLY A 1 -17.93 5.36 6.03
CA GLY A 1 -17.43 6.57 5.36
C GLY A 1 -17.70 6.48 3.87
N PHE A 2 -17.84 7.63 3.26
CA PHE A 2 -17.99 7.79 1.81
C PHE A 2 -17.09 8.93 1.35
N SER A 3 -16.45 8.79 0.17
CA SER A 3 -15.66 9.85 -0.45
C SER A 3 -15.86 9.85 -1.97
N TYR A 4 -15.78 11.04 -2.54
CA TYR A 4 -15.80 11.27 -3.98
C TYR A 4 -14.68 12.23 -4.34
N SER A 5 -13.94 11.95 -5.43
CA SER A 5 -13.01 12.89 -6.04
C SER A 5 -13.21 12.93 -7.56
N SER A 6 -12.93 14.09 -8.13
CA SER A 6 -12.87 14.29 -9.58
C SER A 6 -11.61 15.08 -9.86
N ASP A 7 -10.70 14.48 -10.62
CA ASP A 7 -9.38 15.01 -10.90
C ASP A 7 -9.24 15.26 -12.41
N ALA A 8 -8.81 16.45 -12.79
CA ALA A 8 -8.42 16.75 -14.17
C ALA A 8 -6.94 16.42 -14.37
N ILE A 9 -6.62 15.73 -15.46
CA ILE A 9 -5.27 15.30 -15.79
C ILE A 9 -4.75 16.17 -16.94
N PHE A 10 -3.77 17.03 -16.63
CA PHE A 10 -3.08 17.90 -17.58
C PHE A 10 -1.58 17.61 -17.56
N PRO A 11 -1.05 16.73 -18.40
CA PRO A 11 0.39 16.51 -18.48
C PRO A 11 1.05 17.73 -19.15
N THR A 12 1.64 18.62 -18.34
CA THR A 12 2.14 19.94 -18.80
C THR A 12 3.59 19.92 -19.29
N ASP A 13 4.40 18.95 -18.87
CA ASP A 13 5.85 19.01 -19.03
C ASP A 13 6.39 18.10 -20.14
N ALA A 14 5.54 17.46 -20.93
CA ALA A 14 5.99 16.62 -22.01
C ALA A 14 6.18 17.46 -23.29
N GLU A 15 7.38 17.92 -23.52
CA GLU A 15 7.80 18.50 -24.81
C GLU A 15 7.70 17.51 -25.97
N VAL A 16 7.53 16.21 -25.67
CA VAL A 16 7.54 15.14 -26.65
C VAL A 16 6.23 14.35 -26.58
N PHE A 17 5.38 14.53 -27.61
CA PHE A 17 4.18 13.73 -27.87
C PHE A 17 3.20 13.63 -26.69
N ASN A 18 2.55 14.73 -26.35
CA ASN A 18 1.39 14.70 -25.45
C ASN A 18 0.29 13.85 -26.09
N ARG A 19 0.18 12.59 -25.64
CA ARG A 19 -0.92 11.70 -25.98
C ARG A 19 -2.25 12.22 -25.43
N VAL A 20 -2.18 12.99 -24.37
CA VAL A 20 -3.30 13.48 -23.58
C VAL A 20 -3.14 14.99 -23.40
N ILE A 21 -4.12 15.77 -23.86
CA ILE A 21 -4.17 17.21 -23.67
C ILE A 21 -4.92 17.54 -22.39
N SER A 22 -6.06 16.87 -22.17
CA SER A 22 -6.91 17.02 -21.00
C SER A 22 -7.80 15.79 -20.88
N GLU A 23 -7.77 15.15 -19.75
CA GLU A 23 -8.61 13.99 -19.42
C GLU A 23 -9.15 14.10 -17.99
N ASP A 24 -10.24 13.42 -17.73
CA ASP A 24 -10.87 13.37 -16.42
C ASP A 24 -10.72 11.99 -15.79
N LYS A 25 -10.54 11.97 -14.48
CA LYS A 25 -10.62 10.78 -13.65
C LYS A 25 -11.54 11.04 -12.48
N ARG A 26 -12.44 10.11 -12.22
CA ARG A 26 -13.35 10.11 -11.07
C ARG A 26 -13.08 8.93 -10.17
N SER A 27 -13.25 9.13 -8.89
CA SER A 27 -13.13 8.06 -7.91
C SER A 27 -14.22 8.20 -6.86
N THR A 28 -14.93 7.11 -6.63
CA THR A 28 -15.96 7.00 -5.58
C THR A 28 -15.57 5.87 -4.65
N SER A 29 -15.52 6.13 -3.34
CA SER A 29 -15.16 5.12 -2.36
C SER A 29 -16.15 5.07 -1.23
N ALA A 30 -16.43 3.86 -0.76
CA ALA A 30 -17.22 3.59 0.44
C ALA A 30 -16.46 2.63 1.36
N ILE A 31 -16.53 2.88 2.66
CA ILE A 31 -15.95 2.01 3.68
C ILE A 31 -16.94 1.79 4.81
N ILE A 32 -17.08 0.53 5.21
CA ILE A 32 -17.78 0.12 6.42
C ILE A 32 -16.82 -0.61 7.34
N SER A 33 -16.89 -0.36 8.64
CA SER A 33 -16.06 -1.06 9.61
C SER A 33 -16.84 -1.37 10.88
N VAL A 34 -16.46 -2.49 11.50
CA VAL A 34 -16.98 -2.91 12.80
C VAL A 34 -15.78 -3.14 13.72
N SER A 35 -15.83 -2.55 14.90
CA SER A 35 -14.84 -2.73 15.96
C SER A 35 -15.49 -3.37 17.16
N GLN A 36 -14.86 -4.41 17.71
CA GLN A 36 -15.31 -5.15 18.88
C GLN A 36 -14.21 -5.19 19.94
N ILE A 37 -14.54 -4.76 21.13
CA ILE A 37 -13.72 -5.01 22.32
C ILE A 37 -13.98 -6.46 22.74
N ILE A 38 -12.94 -7.31 22.66
CA ILE A 38 -13.02 -8.74 23.00
C ILE A 38 -12.81 -8.92 24.50
N SER A 39 -11.89 -8.15 25.07
CA SER A 39 -11.59 -8.15 26.50
C SER A 39 -11.05 -6.78 26.92
N GLN A 40 -10.75 -6.60 28.24
CA GLN A 40 -10.12 -5.37 28.74
C GLN A 40 -8.77 -5.06 28.10
N VAL A 41 -8.11 -6.04 27.51
CA VAL A 41 -6.76 -5.93 26.95
C VAL A 41 -6.72 -6.22 25.44
N SER A 42 -7.84 -6.54 24.81
CA SER A 42 -7.85 -6.90 23.38
C SER A 42 -9.06 -6.34 22.61
N SER A 43 -8.81 -5.93 21.39
CA SER A 43 -9.82 -5.47 20.45
C SER A 43 -9.55 -6.03 19.06
N PHE A 44 -10.62 -6.18 18.29
CA PHE A 44 -10.61 -6.60 16.90
C PHE A 44 -11.43 -5.63 16.07
N GLN A 45 -10.96 -5.36 14.86
CA GLN A 45 -11.66 -4.56 13.87
C GLN A 45 -11.62 -5.25 12.52
N ILE A 46 -12.75 -5.23 11.82
CA ILE A 46 -12.86 -5.61 10.42
C ILE A 46 -13.41 -4.42 9.63
N ALA A 47 -12.84 -4.16 8.46
CA ALA A 47 -13.27 -3.11 7.56
C ALA A 47 -13.35 -3.62 6.13
N LEU A 48 -14.42 -3.29 5.42
CA LEU A 48 -14.62 -3.54 4.00
C LEU A 48 -14.65 -2.20 3.28
N GLY A 49 -13.75 -2.04 2.31
CA GLY A 49 -13.67 -0.89 1.42
C GLY A 49 -14.01 -1.28 0.01
N LEU A 50 -14.78 -0.46 -0.67
CA LEU A 50 -15.11 -0.54 -2.09
C LEU A 50 -14.70 0.77 -2.74
N THR A 51 -14.03 0.71 -3.89
CA THR A 51 -13.66 1.88 -4.68
C THR A 51 -13.95 1.62 -6.14
N GLU A 52 -14.63 2.55 -6.76
CA GLU A 52 -14.88 2.60 -8.19
C GLU A 52 -14.14 3.79 -8.79
N GLN A 53 -13.37 3.55 -9.83
CA GLN A 53 -12.67 4.58 -10.60
C GLN A 53 -13.14 4.54 -12.03
N SER A 54 -13.32 5.70 -12.65
CA SER A 54 -13.72 5.81 -14.05
C SER A 54 -13.01 7.00 -14.73
N GLY A 55 -12.85 6.90 -16.06
CA GLY A 55 -12.16 7.87 -16.87
C GLY A 55 -10.75 7.44 -17.24
N PHE A 56 -9.83 8.37 -17.39
CA PHE A 56 -8.47 8.07 -17.85
C PHE A 56 -7.63 7.45 -16.72
N LEU A 57 -7.37 6.14 -16.82
CA LEU A 57 -6.58 5.38 -15.84
C LEU A 57 -5.18 4.98 -16.35
N SER A 58 -4.88 5.27 -17.62
CA SER A 58 -3.57 5.02 -18.23
C SER A 58 -2.52 6.05 -17.76
N ASP A 59 -1.24 5.73 -17.97
CA ASP A 59 -0.15 6.66 -17.69
C ASP A 59 -0.05 7.69 -18.84
N PRO A 60 -0.24 8.99 -18.59
CA PRO A 60 -0.21 10.02 -19.63
C PRO A 60 1.17 10.20 -20.27
N TYR A 61 2.24 9.79 -19.58
CA TYR A 61 3.63 9.92 -20.05
C TYR A 61 4.14 8.69 -20.81
N LYS A 62 3.34 7.61 -20.89
CA LYS A 62 3.68 6.37 -21.60
C LYS A 62 2.76 6.15 -22.78
N LEU A 63 3.29 6.24 -24.02
CA LEU A 63 2.53 6.09 -25.26
C LEU A 63 1.77 4.77 -25.40
N LYS A 64 2.27 3.71 -24.74
CA LYS A 64 1.75 2.34 -24.89
C LYS A 64 1.13 1.79 -23.61
N ASP A 65 0.92 2.63 -22.63
CA ASP A 65 0.14 2.31 -21.46
C ASP A 65 -1.34 2.50 -21.79
N ILE A 66 -2.05 1.42 -22.02
CA ILE A 66 -3.46 1.40 -22.36
C ILE A 66 -4.17 0.51 -21.34
N ARG A 67 -4.93 1.13 -20.45
CA ARG A 67 -5.67 0.44 -19.37
C ARG A 67 -7.18 0.58 -19.60
N PRO A 68 -7.98 -0.31 -19.02
CA PRO A 68 -9.44 -0.10 -18.95
C PRO A 68 -9.78 1.23 -18.29
N ASP A 69 -10.83 1.91 -18.80
CA ASP A 69 -11.29 3.20 -18.28
C ASP A 69 -12.09 3.09 -16.99
N ASN A 70 -12.36 1.89 -16.54
CA ASN A 70 -13.05 1.61 -15.28
C ASN A 70 -12.23 0.64 -14.44
N ARG A 71 -12.25 0.82 -13.13
CA ARG A 71 -11.61 -0.06 -12.16
C ARG A 71 -12.43 -0.15 -10.89
N THR A 72 -12.86 -1.36 -10.56
CA THR A 72 -13.53 -1.69 -9.29
C THR A 72 -12.56 -2.37 -8.36
N GLN A 73 -12.46 -1.90 -7.13
CA GLN A 73 -11.51 -2.36 -6.14
C GLN A 73 -12.24 -2.76 -4.85
N ILE A 74 -11.83 -3.87 -4.28
CA ILE A 74 -12.31 -4.38 -2.99
C ILE A 74 -11.12 -4.52 -2.04
N ALA A 75 -11.26 -4.07 -0.80
CA ALA A 75 -10.26 -4.26 0.25
C ALA A 75 -10.92 -4.73 1.55
N LEU A 76 -10.47 -5.87 2.06
CA LEU A 76 -10.84 -6.38 3.38
C LEU A 76 -9.65 -6.19 4.33
N THR A 77 -9.85 -5.46 5.41
CA THR A 77 -8.81 -5.20 6.41
C THR A 77 -9.24 -5.75 7.76
N ASN A 78 -8.36 -6.50 8.40
CA ASN A 78 -8.52 -7.02 9.75
C ASN A 78 -7.42 -6.42 10.63
N SER A 79 -7.78 -5.97 11.82
CA SER A 79 -6.87 -5.38 12.79
C SER A 79 -7.09 -6.00 14.15
N TYR A 80 -6.05 -6.55 14.75
CA TYR A 80 -6.07 -7.10 16.10
C TYR A 80 -5.07 -6.36 16.97
N ARG A 81 -5.49 -6.02 18.19
CA ARG A 81 -4.70 -5.36 19.23
C ARG A 81 -4.80 -6.15 20.50
N HIS A 82 -3.66 -6.40 21.14
CA HIS A 82 -3.64 -7.08 22.44
C HIS A 82 -2.55 -6.48 23.33
N PHE A 83 -2.88 -6.20 24.58
CA PHE A 83 -1.94 -5.74 25.59
C PHE A 83 -1.58 -6.85 26.55
N PHE A 84 -0.31 -7.16 26.68
CA PHE A 84 0.26 -8.14 27.58
C PHE A 84 0.64 -7.45 28.89
N ILE A 85 -0.18 -7.58 29.91
CA ILE A 85 -0.01 -6.89 31.20
C ILE A 85 1.35 -7.23 31.82
N ASN A 86 1.70 -8.52 31.90
CA ASN A 86 2.94 -8.98 32.52
C ASN A 86 4.21 -8.56 31.77
N ALA A 87 4.12 -8.40 30.46
CA ALA A 87 5.22 -7.96 29.62
C ALA A 87 5.29 -6.44 29.48
N ASN A 88 4.26 -5.72 29.95
CA ASN A 88 4.06 -4.29 29.71
C ASN A 88 4.25 -3.93 28.21
N ALA A 89 3.60 -4.70 27.35
CA ALA A 89 3.77 -4.60 25.91
C ALA A 89 2.44 -4.74 25.18
N ALA A 90 2.34 -4.19 23.96
CA ALA A 90 1.18 -4.34 23.10
C ALA A 90 1.56 -4.96 21.74
N TRP A 91 0.70 -5.83 21.25
CA TRP A 91 0.82 -6.43 19.93
C TRP A 91 -0.24 -5.83 18.99
N HIS A 92 0.22 -5.32 17.86
CA HIS A 92 -0.65 -4.85 16.78
C HIS A 92 -0.41 -5.71 15.55
N VAL A 93 -1.45 -6.39 15.11
CA VAL A 93 -1.43 -7.21 13.89
C VAL A 93 -2.48 -6.69 12.95
N ASN A 94 -2.10 -6.47 11.69
CA ASN A 94 -3.00 -6.09 10.63
C ASN A 94 -2.83 -7.05 9.46
N TYR A 95 -3.94 -7.41 8.85
CA TYR A 95 -3.98 -8.14 7.61
C TYR A 95 -4.92 -7.45 6.65
N ARG A 96 -4.48 -7.24 5.40
CA ARG A 96 -5.30 -6.67 4.34
C ARG A 96 -5.25 -7.58 3.12
N TYR A 97 -6.41 -7.99 2.67
CA TYR A 97 -6.64 -8.56 1.35
C TYR A 97 -7.19 -7.48 0.42
N TYR A 98 -6.69 -7.44 -0.81
CA TYR A 98 -7.14 -6.54 -1.86
C TYR A 98 -7.35 -7.33 -3.14
N HIS A 99 -8.39 -6.95 -3.89
CA HIS A 99 -8.67 -7.47 -5.23
C HIS A 99 -9.28 -6.38 -6.10
N ASP A 100 -8.99 -6.42 -7.41
CA ASP A 100 -9.60 -5.55 -8.41
C ASP A 100 -9.88 -6.28 -9.73
N ASP A 101 -10.65 -5.62 -10.60
CA ASP A 101 -11.01 -6.11 -11.93
C ASP A 101 -9.87 -6.00 -12.96
N PHE A 102 -8.76 -5.36 -12.64
CA PHE A 102 -7.51 -5.47 -13.41
C PHE A 102 -6.85 -6.85 -13.23
N GLY A 103 -7.37 -7.68 -12.31
CA GLY A 103 -6.86 -9.02 -11.98
C GLY A 103 -5.79 -9.02 -10.90
N ILE A 104 -5.54 -7.87 -10.26
CA ILE A 104 -4.59 -7.80 -9.15
C ILE A 104 -5.27 -8.30 -7.89
N SER A 105 -4.63 -9.25 -7.23
CA SER A 105 -4.93 -9.65 -5.85
C SER A 105 -3.69 -9.43 -5.00
N SER A 106 -3.85 -8.89 -3.80
CA SER A 106 -2.70 -8.71 -2.91
C SER A 106 -3.02 -9.03 -1.45
N HIS A 107 -1.96 -9.45 -0.75
CA HIS A 107 -1.96 -9.70 0.68
C HIS A 107 -0.93 -8.78 1.34
N THR A 108 -1.34 -8.11 2.39
CA THR A 108 -0.45 -7.35 3.26
C THR A 108 -0.61 -7.87 4.68
N PHE A 109 0.50 -8.26 5.29
CA PHE A 109 0.57 -8.59 6.71
C PHE A 109 1.53 -7.63 7.39
N ASP A 110 1.09 -6.96 8.44
CA ASP A 110 1.87 -6.00 9.22
C ASP A 110 1.77 -6.36 10.70
N MET A 111 2.90 -6.44 11.38
CA MET A 111 2.97 -6.74 12.80
C MET A 111 3.93 -5.77 13.50
N ARG A 112 3.49 -5.25 14.63
CA ARG A 112 4.28 -4.36 15.49
C ARG A 112 4.16 -4.82 16.94
N TRP A 113 5.30 -4.82 17.63
CA TRP A 113 5.40 -5.07 19.06
C TRP A 113 5.82 -3.79 19.77
N TYR A 114 4.98 -3.26 20.62
CA TYR A 114 5.21 -2.04 21.39
C TYR A 114 5.69 -2.42 22.78
N GLN A 115 7.00 -2.44 23.01
CA GLN A 115 7.59 -2.76 24.30
C GLN A 115 7.84 -1.49 25.11
N ASN A 116 7.13 -1.33 26.22
CA ASN A 116 7.41 -0.29 27.18
C ASN A 116 8.61 -0.72 28.04
N LEU A 117 9.77 -0.06 27.87
CA LEU A 117 10.98 -0.32 28.63
C LEU A 117 10.96 0.46 29.95
N ARG A 118 10.43 1.69 29.91
CA ARG A 118 10.20 2.60 31.05
C ARG A 118 8.93 3.41 30.79
N GLN A 119 8.51 4.21 31.77
CA GLN A 119 7.34 5.12 31.59
C GLN A 119 7.49 6.09 30.42
N SER A 120 8.75 6.44 30.09
CA SER A 120 9.06 7.42 29.04
C SER A 120 9.75 6.82 27.81
N ILE A 121 10.01 5.50 27.77
CA ILE A 121 10.77 4.86 26.69
C ILE A 121 10.03 3.66 26.17
N GLN A 122 9.80 3.63 24.86
CA GLN A 122 9.18 2.51 24.15
C GLN A 122 10.05 2.08 22.95
N LEU A 123 10.19 0.79 22.77
CA LEU A 123 10.83 0.15 21.62
C LEU A 123 9.77 -0.55 20.77
N VAL A 124 9.80 -0.31 19.45
CA VAL A 124 8.78 -0.85 18.55
C VAL A 124 9.42 -1.57 17.36
N PRO A 125 9.79 -2.85 17.50
CA PRO A 125 10.10 -3.68 16.34
C PRO A 125 8.85 -3.89 15.49
N SER A 126 9.05 -3.93 14.17
CA SER A 126 8.00 -4.14 13.18
C SER A 126 8.46 -5.03 12.05
N VAL A 127 7.53 -5.78 11.48
CA VAL A 127 7.73 -6.56 10.27
C VAL A 127 6.50 -6.43 9.38
N ARG A 128 6.72 -6.32 8.07
CA ARG A 128 5.67 -6.29 7.07
C ARG A 128 6.03 -7.22 5.91
N PHE A 129 5.05 -8.00 5.50
CA PHE A 129 5.08 -8.79 4.28
C PHE A 129 4.01 -8.27 3.32
N TYR A 130 4.36 -8.15 2.05
CA TYR A 130 3.46 -7.80 0.97
C TYR A 130 3.64 -8.78 -0.18
N SER A 131 2.56 -9.14 -0.85
CA SER A 131 2.61 -9.91 -2.09
C SER A 131 1.41 -9.54 -2.97
N GLN A 132 1.64 -9.43 -4.28
CA GLN A 132 0.59 -9.19 -5.26
C GLN A 132 0.77 -10.08 -6.51
N SER A 133 -0.38 -10.37 -7.18
CA SER A 133 -0.42 -10.87 -8.55
C SER A 133 -0.20 -9.75 -9.55
N ALA A 134 0.09 -10.10 -10.81
CA ALA A 134 0.11 -9.13 -11.90
C ALA A 134 -1.30 -8.79 -12.37
N ALA A 135 -1.46 -7.59 -12.94
CA ALA A 135 -2.63 -7.27 -13.74
C ALA A 135 -2.70 -8.19 -14.98
N SER A 136 -3.91 -8.50 -15.46
CA SER A 136 -4.14 -9.38 -16.60
C SER A 136 -3.50 -8.88 -17.90
N PHE A 137 -3.33 -7.58 -18.03
CA PHE A 137 -2.74 -6.89 -19.18
C PHE A 137 -1.29 -6.40 -18.93
N PHE A 138 -0.67 -6.82 -17.80
CA PHE A 138 0.73 -6.47 -17.54
C PHE A 138 1.69 -7.13 -18.52
N THR A 139 2.65 -6.36 -19.03
CA THR A 139 3.77 -6.84 -19.82
C THR A 139 5.06 -6.12 -19.39
N ASN A 140 6.18 -6.83 -19.32
CA ASN A 140 7.48 -6.21 -18.99
C ASN A 140 8.15 -5.56 -20.20
N ILE A 141 7.59 -5.74 -21.40
CA ILE A 141 8.07 -5.16 -22.67
C ILE A 141 6.91 -4.49 -23.36
N ASP A 142 7.04 -3.19 -23.63
CA ASP A 142 6.06 -2.47 -24.43
C ASP A 142 6.03 -3.01 -25.86
N ASN A 143 4.92 -3.58 -26.27
CA ASN A 143 4.75 -4.10 -27.61
C ASN A 143 4.31 -2.98 -28.57
N PHE A 144 4.97 -2.87 -29.73
CA PHE A 144 4.67 -1.81 -30.72
C PHE A 144 3.46 -2.11 -31.58
N VAL A 145 3.04 -3.37 -31.63
CA VAL A 145 1.99 -3.83 -32.56
C VAL A 145 0.98 -4.64 -31.75
N LYS A 146 0.14 -3.93 -30.97
CA LYS A 146 -1.08 -4.52 -30.44
C LYS A 146 -2.29 -3.99 -31.20
N PRO A 147 -3.35 -4.80 -31.40
CA PRO A 147 -4.63 -4.31 -31.83
C PRO A 147 -5.09 -3.16 -30.94
N ALA A 148 -5.83 -2.22 -31.51
CA ALA A 148 -6.26 -1.00 -30.81
C ALA A 148 -7.23 -1.27 -29.63
N ASP A 149 -7.78 -2.46 -29.56
CA ASP A 149 -8.72 -2.94 -28.54
C ASP A 149 -8.06 -3.76 -27.41
N GLU A 150 -6.73 -3.97 -27.47
CA GLU A 150 -6.02 -4.69 -26.42
C GLU A 150 -5.41 -3.77 -25.37
N TYR A 151 -5.68 -4.06 -24.10
CA TYR A 151 -5.04 -3.40 -22.98
C TYR A 151 -3.62 -3.91 -22.76
N GLN A 152 -2.73 -3.01 -22.41
CA GLN A 152 -1.35 -3.34 -22.01
C GLN A 152 -0.75 -2.26 -21.12
N SER A 153 0.12 -2.64 -20.21
CA SER A 153 0.93 -1.71 -19.41
C SER A 153 2.22 -2.37 -18.95
N SER A 154 3.33 -1.65 -19.09
CA SER A 154 4.63 -2.02 -18.52
C SER A 154 4.90 -1.33 -17.17
N ASP A 155 3.88 -0.78 -16.55
CA ASP A 155 4.01 -0.20 -15.22
C ASP A 155 4.32 -1.30 -14.21
N HIS A 156 5.52 -1.23 -13.61
CA HIS A 156 5.99 -2.21 -12.62
C HIS A 156 5.07 -2.35 -11.40
N ARG A 157 4.25 -1.34 -11.08
CA ARG A 157 3.25 -1.39 -10.02
C ARG A 157 2.12 -2.40 -10.31
N LEU A 158 1.97 -2.79 -11.57
CA LEU A 158 1.01 -3.79 -12.03
C LEU A 158 1.62 -5.20 -12.15
N SER A 159 2.92 -5.37 -11.89
CA SER A 159 3.61 -6.67 -11.95
C SER A 159 3.32 -7.53 -10.71
N ALA A 160 3.56 -8.84 -10.83
CA ALA A 160 3.57 -9.72 -9.68
C ALA A 160 4.90 -9.60 -8.95
N PHE A 161 4.87 -9.36 -7.65
CA PHE A 161 6.05 -9.36 -6.79
C PHE A 161 5.67 -9.53 -5.32
N GLY A 162 6.68 -9.76 -4.49
CA GLY A 162 6.55 -9.70 -3.04
C GLY A 162 7.59 -8.78 -2.42
N ALA A 163 7.35 -8.37 -1.18
CA ALA A 163 8.24 -7.50 -0.44
C ALA A 163 8.23 -7.80 1.05
N PHE A 164 9.40 -7.64 1.68
CA PHE A 164 9.55 -7.63 3.12
C PHE A 164 10.08 -6.28 3.59
N SER A 165 9.53 -5.78 4.68
CA SER A 165 10.21 -4.74 5.46
C SER A 165 10.32 -5.14 6.91
N GLY A 166 11.44 -4.77 7.53
CA GLY A 166 11.71 -4.89 8.95
C GLY A 166 12.16 -3.54 9.49
N GLY A 167 11.62 -3.15 10.63
CA GLY A 167 11.90 -1.84 11.23
C GLY A 167 12.05 -1.91 12.74
N LEU A 168 12.72 -0.91 13.28
CA LEU A 168 12.84 -0.67 14.70
C LEU A 168 12.65 0.82 14.98
N SER A 169 11.66 1.14 15.82
CA SER A 169 11.44 2.51 16.29
C SER A 169 11.76 2.61 17.78
N PHE A 170 12.45 3.69 18.14
CA PHE A 170 12.69 4.09 19.51
C PHE A 170 11.90 5.38 19.78
N VAL A 171 11.06 5.37 20.79
CA VAL A 171 10.21 6.50 21.18
C VAL A 171 10.58 6.94 22.59
N ALA A 172 10.87 8.22 22.78
CA ALA A 172 11.17 8.82 24.07
C ALA A 172 10.23 10.00 24.38
N ASN A 173 9.49 9.90 25.48
CA ASN A 173 8.65 10.96 26.02
C ASN A 173 9.46 11.80 27.02
N LEU A 174 9.68 13.06 26.68
CA LEU A 174 10.53 14.01 27.43
C LEU A 174 9.69 15.21 27.90
N GLY A 175 8.74 14.93 28.78
CA GLY A 175 7.76 15.95 29.23
C GLY A 175 6.77 16.29 28.12
N SER A 176 6.77 17.55 27.67
CA SER A 176 5.92 17.99 26.54
C SER A 176 6.45 17.57 25.16
N TRP A 177 7.63 16.98 25.07
CA TRP A 177 8.24 16.52 23.82
C TRP A 177 8.16 15.00 23.69
N THR A 178 7.88 14.55 22.48
CA THR A 178 8.05 13.13 22.09
C THR A 178 9.05 13.08 20.94
N ALA A 179 10.16 12.37 21.15
CA ALA A 179 11.17 12.10 20.14
C ALA A 179 11.03 10.68 19.61
N THR A 180 11.05 10.53 18.30
CA THR A 180 10.97 9.22 17.62
C THR A 180 12.14 9.06 16.67
N LEU A 181 12.88 7.96 16.77
CA LEU A 181 13.88 7.52 15.81
C LEU A 181 13.45 6.19 15.22
N THR A 182 13.35 6.11 13.91
CA THR A 182 12.98 4.87 13.20
C THR A 182 14.03 4.49 12.17
N ALA A 183 14.46 3.24 12.18
CA ALA A 183 15.25 2.63 11.13
C ALA A 183 14.45 1.50 10.49
N GLU A 184 14.41 1.45 9.15
CA GLU A 184 13.67 0.45 8.38
C GLU A 184 14.49 -0.02 7.18
N ARG A 185 14.41 -1.30 6.88
CA ARG A 185 14.90 -1.91 5.64
C ARG A 185 13.74 -2.49 4.86
N TYR A 186 13.66 -2.17 3.58
CA TYR A 186 12.71 -2.71 2.61
C TYR A 186 13.45 -3.45 1.50
N VAL A 187 12.91 -4.61 1.11
CA VAL A 187 13.41 -5.41 0.01
C VAL A 187 12.23 -6.00 -0.77
N SER A 188 12.16 -5.75 -2.06
CA SER A 188 11.21 -6.41 -2.96
C SER A 188 11.91 -7.37 -3.91
N ASN A 189 11.25 -8.48 -4.24
CA ASN A 189 11.73 -9.50 -5.16
C ASN A 189 10.54 -10.29 -5.73
N ASP A 190 10.69 -10.76 -6.97
CA ASP A 190 9.71 -11.63 -7.62
C ASP A 190 9.56 -12.96 -6.86
N SER A 191 10.66 -13.50 -6.31
CA SER A 191 10.65 -14.75 -5.53
C SER A 191 9.90 -14.67 -4.20
N TYR A 192 9.57 -13.47 -3.74
CA TYR A 192 8.76 -13.26 -2.53
C TYR A 192 7.26 -13.23 -2.82
N SER A 193 6.87 -13.29 -4.10
CA SER A 193 5.46 -13.34 -4.47
C SER A 193 4.83 -14.68 -4.05
N ALA A 194 3.67 -14.62 -3.42
CA ALA A 194 2.81 -15.78 -3.19
C ALA A 194 2.05 -16.21 -4.45
N TYR A 195 2.14 -15.43 -5.51
CA TYR A 195 1.51 -15.68 -6.81
C TYR A 195 2.54 -16.09 -7.85
N LYS A 196 2.06 -16.74 -8.91
CA LYS A 196 2.91 -17.10 -10.04
C LYS A 196 3.41 -15.84 -10.76
N VAL A 197 4.72 -15.71 -10.88
CA VAL A 197 5.37 -14.66 -11.65
C VAL A 197 5.66 -15.21 -13.06
N SER A 198 4.88 -14.79 -14.04
CA SER A 198 5.05 -15.17 -15.44
C SER A 198 5.99 -14.23 -16.19
N GLN A 199 6.05 -12.97 -15.76
CA GLN A 199 6.93 -11.94 -16.31
C GLN A 199 7.63 -11.21 -15.14
N PRO A 200 8.96 -11.32 -15.03
CA PRO A 200 9.71 -10.65 -13.95
C PRO A 200 9.58 -9.13 -14.02
N SER A 201 9.50 -8.49 -12.87
CA SER A 201 9.53 -7.04 -12.77
C SER A 201 10.95 -6.50 -12.83
N THR A 202 11.18 -5.47 -13.63
CA THR A 202 12.50 -4.83 -13.77
C THR A 202 12.75 -3.70 -12.78
N ALA A 203 11.74 -3.29 -12.02
CA ALA A 203 11.78 -2.10 -11.17
C ALA A 203 11.61 -2.41 -9.67
N LEU A 204 12.09 -3.57 -9.23
CA LEU A 204 12.10 -3.95 -7.81
C LEU A 204 13.18 -3.19 -7.06
N VAL A 205 12.85 -2.72 -5.86
CA VAL A 205 13.69 -1.81 -5.10
C VAL A 205 14.14 -2.40 -3.76
N ARG A 206 15.31 -1.93 -3.30
CA ARG A 206 15.85 -2.18 -1.96
C ARG A 206 16.32 -0.86 -1.39
N TYR A 207 15.89 -0.54 -0.18
CA TYR A 207 16.37 0.67 0.49
C TYR A 207 16.41 0.51 2.01
N ASN A 208 17.22 1.36 2.63
CA ASN A 208 17.18 1.60 4.07
C ASN A 208 16.65 3.02 4.28
N ARG A 209 15.81 3.20 5.29
CA ARG A 209 15.27 4.49 5.67
C ARG A 209 15.56 4.74 7.15
N ILE A 210 16.03 5.95 7.46
CA ILE A 210 16.11 6.46 8.81
C ILE A 210 15.25 7.72 8.87
N SER A 211 14.39 7.82 9.87
CA SER A 211 13.54 8.99 10.09
C SER A 211 13.59 9.42 11.55
N VAL A 212 13.56 10.72 11.77
CA VAL A 212 13.47 11.36 13.08
C VAL A 212 12.20 12.19 13.14
N GLY A 213 11.42 12.04 14.19
CA GLY A 213 10.23 12.82 14.48
C GLY A 213 10.37 13.52 15.83
N LEU A 214 9.87 14.75 15.92
CA LEU A 214 9.72 15.50 17.16
C LEU A 214 8.30 16.07 17.22
N ASP A 215 7.57 15.69 18.26
CA ASP A 215 6.22 16.16 18.53
C ASP A 215 6.22 16.97 19.82
N TYR A 216 5.45 18.06 19.86
CA TYR A 216 5.28 18.90 21.03
C TYR A 216 3.80 18.98 21.39
N THR A 217 3.49 18.70 22.66
CA THR A 217 2.13 18.80 23.20
C THR A 217 2.03 20.04 24.10
N PHE A 218 1.08 20.95 23.77
CA PHE A 218 0.82 22.18 24.51
C PHE A 218 0.05 21.92 25.80
#